data_c1073799c0b7513e49cfcd39cb7bd5fe
#
_entry.id   c1073799c0b7513e49cfcd39cb7bd5fe
#
_cell.length_a   1.000
_cell.length_b   1.000
_cell.length_c   1.000
_cell.angle_alpha   90.00
_cell.angle_beta   90.00
_cell.angle_gamma   90.00
#
_symmetry.space_group_name_H-M   'P 1'
#
loop_
_entity.id
_entity.type
_entity.pdbx_description
1 polymer ?
#
loop_
_entity_poly.entity_id
_entity_poly.type
_entity_poly.pdbx_seq_one_letter_code
_entity_poly.pdbx_strand_id
1 'polypeptide(L)'
;MIDAPIALVYNIVTDNKNFQWRKEVENIELLEDGFIEYYKGGGHTFFKNIQKKKNEYYAFTMQHKLFYGEWEGKFESYNGGTKVCFKEKIHIKNFFLRLIAPLFWNLKRIQQNYITALKVKVYANK
;
A
#
# COMPACT_ATOMS: atom_id res chain seq x y z
N MET A 1 5.34 2.81 14.69
CA MET A 1 5.07 4.26 14.87
C MET A 1 5.98 5.09 13.99
N ILE A 2 5.46 6.16 13.41
CA ILE A 2 6.21 7.07 12.54
C ILE A 2 6.31 8.42 13.24
N ASP A 3 7.52 8.94 13.38
CA ASP A 3 7.79 10.21 14.08
C ASP A 3 7.58 11.40 13.13
N ALA A 4 6.34 11.63 12.75
CA ALA A 4 5.94 12.74 11.88
C ALA A 4 4.45 13.01 12.02
N PRO A 5 3.98 14.24 11.67
CA PRO A 5 2.56 14.60 11.78
C PRO A 5 1.67 13.70 10.93
N ILE A 6 0.47 13.42 11.44
CA ILE A 6 -0.47 12.51 10.77
C ILE A 6 -0.87 12.98 9.36
N ALA A 7 -1.02 14.28 9.17
CA ALA A 7 -1.38 14.81 7.84
C ALA A 7 -0.30 14.49 6.80
N LEU A 8 0.97 14.60 7.17
CA LEU A 8 2.08 14.28 6.28
C LEU A 8 2.10 12.79 5.93
N VAL A 9 1.98 11.93 6.94
CA VAL A 9 1.99 10.46 6.74
C VAL A 9 0.81 10.04 5.87
N TYR A 10 -0.39 10.49 6.20
CA TYR A 10 -1.60 10.16 5.44
C TYR A 10 -1.51 10.63 4.00
N ASN A 11 -1.06 11.85 3.76
CA ASN A 11 -0.95 12.40 2.42
C ASN A 11 0.04 11.60 1.55
N ILE A 12 1.15 11.17 2.10
CA ILE A 12 2.13 10.37 1.36
C ILE A 12 1.55 9.00 1.00
N VAL A 13 0.89 8.34 1.94
CA VAL A 13 0.30 7.01 1.71
C VAL A 13 -0.79 7.06 0.65
N THR A 14 -1.62 8.11 0.65
CA THR A 14 -2.77 8.21 -0.25
C THR A 14 -2.48 8.90 -1.59
N ASP A 15 -1.28 9.46 -1.77
CA ASP A 15 -0.92 10.16 -2.99
C ASP A 15 -0.37 9.20 -4.05
N ASN A 16 -1.23 8.81 -4.98
CA ASN A 16 -0.86 7.92 -6.08
C ASN A 16 -0.20 8.64 -7.26
N LYS A 17 -0.01 9.94 -7.19
CA LYS A 17 0.71 10.71 -8.21
C LYS A 17 2.21 10.76 -7.93
N ASN A 18 2.60 10.73 -6.66
CA ASN A 18 3.99 10.78 -6.23
C ASN A 18 4.36 9.45 -5.57
N PHE A 19 4.57 8.42 -6.40
CA PHE A 19 4.80 7.04 -5.95
C PHE A 19 6.27 6.61 -6.04
N GLN A 20 7.18 7.49 -6.43
CA GLN A 20 8.59 7.15 -6.69
C GLN A 20 9.33 6.63 -5.45
N TRP A 21 8.82 6.90 -4.28
CA TRP A 21 9.37 6.35 -3.04
C TRP A 21 9.13 4.82 -2.91
N ARG A 22 8.20 4.30 -3.70
CA ARG A 22 7.94 2.86 -3.79
C ARG A 22 8.71 2.31 -4.99
N LYS A 23 9.87 1.74 -4.73
CA LYS A 23 10.81 1.33 -5.77
C LYS A 23 10.28 0.25 -6.71
N GLU A 24 9.38 -0.59 -6.25
CA GLU A 24 8.79 -1.67 -7.02
C GLU A 24 7.75 -1.20 -8.05
N VAL A 25 7.25 0.01 -7.89
CA VAL A 25 6.22 0.56 -8.78
C VAL A 25 6.86 1.37 -9.88
N GLU A 26 6.59 1.01 -11.14
CA GLU A 26 7.08 1.74 -12.31
C GLU A 26 6.15 2.88 -12.70
N ASN A 27 4.84 2.65 -12.64
CA ASN A 27 3.84 3.65 -12.99
C ASN A 27 2.52 3.37 -12.29
N ILE A 28 1.72 4.41 -12.10
CA ILE A 28 0.34 4.31 -11.63
C ILE A 28 -0.56 5.05 -12.60
N GLU A 29 -1.57 4.35 -13.13
CA GLU A 29 -2.61 4.93 -13.98
C GLU A 29 -3.84 5.20 -13.13
N LEU A 30 -4.24 6.48 -13.07
CA LEU A 30 -5.43 6.87 -12.33
C LEU A 30 -6.68 6.60 -13.15
N LEU A 31 -7.67 5.97 -12.52
CA LEU A 31 -8.98 5.68 -13.13
C LEU A 31 -10.06 6.47 -12.38
N GLU A 32 -11.27 6.50 -12.95
CA GLU A 32 -12.40 7.20 -12.34
C GLU A 32 -12.75 6.63 -10.95
N ASP A 33 -12.70 5.30 -10.81
CA ASP A 33 -13.10 4.60 -9.58
C ASP A 33 -11.97 3.83 -8.90
N GLY A 34 -10.71 4.13 -9.27
CA GLY A 34 -9.56 3.44 -8.69
C GLY A 34 -8.27 3.76 -9.42
N PHE A 35 -7.34 2.82 -9.41
CA PHE A 35 -6.07 2.99 -10.11
C PHE A 35 -5.44 1.64 -10.44
N ILE A 36 -4.44 1.66 -11.34
CA ILE A 36 -3.66 0.48 -11.72
C ILE A 36 -2.20 0.77 -11.38
N GLU A 37 -1.58 -0.15 -10.61
CA GLU A 37 -0.13 -0.12 -10.39
C GLU A 37 0.56 -1.05 -11.37
N TYR A 38 1.56 -0.54 -12.08
CA TYR A 38 2.43 -1.31 -12.97
C TYR A 38 3.78 -1.49 -12.29
N TYR A 39 4.33 -2.70 -12.34
CA TYR A 39 5.56 -3.04 -11.62
C TYR A 39 6.78 -3.12 -12.54
N LYS A 40 7.97 -2.81 -12.01
CA LYS A 40 9.24 -2.86 -12.73
C LYS A 40 9.58 -4.27 -13.12
N GLY A 41 9.21 -5.25 -12.91
CA GLY A 41 9.45 -6.61 -13.38
C GLY A 41 8.36 -7.14 -14.30
N GLY A 42 7.39 -6.27 -14.63
CA GLY A 42 6.18 -6.66 -15.33
C GLY A 42 5.03 -6.97 -14.39
N GLY A 43 3.83 -7.07 -14.96
CA GLY A 43 2.62 -7.28 -14.18
C GLY A 43 1.97 -6.00 -13.68
N HIS A 44 0.73 -6.13 -13.26
CA HIS A 44 -0.05 -5.00 -12.77
C HIS A 44 -1.14 -5.48 -11.80
N THR A 45 -1.63 -4.56 -10.98
CA THR A 45 -2.73 -4.82 -10.05
C THR A 45 -3.76 -3.70 -10.16
N PHE A 46 -5.04 -4.09 -10.22
CA PHE A 46 -6.16 -3.14 -10.18
C PHE A 46 -6.56 -2.87 -8.74
N PHE A 47 -6.73 -1.60 -8.41
CA PHE A 47 -7.17 -1.15 -7.09
C PHE A 47 -8.51 -0.44 -7.25
N LYS A 48 -9.52 -0.91 -6.52
CA LYS A 48 -10.89 -0.40 -6.59
C LYS A 48 -11.49 -0.23 -5.21
N ASN A 49 -12.73 0.27 -5.16
CA ASN A 49 -13.48 0.45 -3.92
C ASN A 49 -12.69 1.28 -2.90
N ILE A 50 -12.12 2.37 -3.38
CA ILE A 50 -11.30 3.26 -2.56
C ILE A 50 -12.17 3.92 -1.50
N GLN A 51 -11.76 3.79 -0.22
CA GLN A 51 -12.41 4.44 0.90
C GLN A 51 -11.38 5.30 1.62
N LYS A 52 -11.73 6.57 1.87
CA LYS A 52 -10.85 7.52 2.52
C LYS A 52 -11.59 8.28 3.60
N LYS A 53 -10.95 8.40 4.76
CA LYS A 53 -11.33 9.36 5.79
C LYS A 53 -10.06 10.08 6.19
N LYS A 54 -9.97 11.36 5.86
CA LYS A 54 -8.75 12.15 5.98
C LYS A 54 -8.10 12.00 7.35
N ASN A 55 -6.81 11.64 7.34
CA ASN A 55 -5.96 11.44 8.52
C ASN A 55 -6.38 10.29 9.43
N GLU A 56 -7.36 9.47 9.03
CA GLU A 56 -7.87 8.38 9.87
C GLU A 56 -7.86 7.04 9.18
N TYR A 57 -8.25 6.98 7.89
CA TYR A 57 -8.54 5.72 7.24
C TYR A 57 -8.28 5.77 5.74
N TYR A 58 -7.75 4.68 5.21
CA TYR A 58 -7.57 4.46 3.78
C TYR A 58 -7.71 2.98 3.50
N ALA A 59 -8.59 2.61 2.59
CA ALA A 59 -8.82 1.22 2.26
C ALA A 59 -9.14 1.05 0.78
N PHE A 60 -8.91 -0.15 0.26
CA PHE A 60 -9.23 -0.50 -1.12
C PHE A 60 -9.25 -2.01 -1.28
N THR A 61 -9.80 -2.47 -2.42
CA THR A 61 -9.70 -3.85 -2.85
C THR A 61 -8.68 -3.96 -3.98
N MET A 62 -8.07 -5.15 -4.10
CA MET A 62 -7.05 -5.43 -5.11
C MET A 62 -7.49 -6.58 -5.99
N GLN A 63 -7.23 -6.47 -7.31
CA GLN A 63 -7.41 -7.56 -8.24
C GLN A 63 -6.14 -7.77 -9.05
N HIS A 64 -5.62 -8.97 -8.97
CA HIS A 64 -4.45 -9.40 -9.70
C HIS A 64 -4.77 -10.69 -10.44
N LYS A 65 -3.97 -11.03 -11.44
CA LYS A 65 -4.11 -12.28 -12.19
C LYS A 65 -4.11 -13.52 -11.29
N LEU A 66 -3.31 -13.48 -10.21
CA LEU A 66 -3.07 -14.62 -9.33
C LEU A 66 -3.83 -14.55 -8.01
N PHE A 67 -4.34 -13.38 -7.63
CA PHE A 67 -5.02 -13.20 -6.35
C PHE A 67 -5.99 -12.03 -6.39
N TYR A 68 -6.85 -11.97 -5.38
CA TYR A 68 -7.61 -10.77 -5.06
C TYR A 68 -7.46 -10.51 -3.56
N GLY A 69 -7.66 -9.29 -3.14
CA GLY A 69 -7.44 -8.97 -1.74
C GLY A 69 -8.04 -7.65 -1.30
N GLU A 70 -7.84 -7.36 -0.04
CA GLU A 70 -8.29 -6.15 0.62
C GLU A 70 -7.13 -5.57 1.43
N TRP A 71 -7.04 -4.26 1.46
CA TRP A 71 -6.05 -3.56 2.26
C TRP A 71 -6.72 -2.43 3.01
N GLU A 72 -6.39 -2.26 4.29
CA GLU A 72 -6.83 -1.10 5.06
C GLU A 72 -5.69 -0.55 5.90
N GLY A 73 -5.65 0.77 6.00
CA GLY A 73 -4.73 1.48 6.85
C GLY A 73 -5.49 2.38 7.81
N LYS A 74 -5.15 2.29 9.09
CA LYS A 74 -5.67 3.17 10.14
C LYS A 74 -4.55 4.06 10.64
N PHE A 75 -4.86 5.32 10.84
CA PHE A 75 -3.91 6.35 11.24
C PHE A 75 -4.40 7.02 12.52
N GLU A 76 -3.52 7.18 13.48
CA GLU A 76 -3.84 7.79 14.77
C GLU A 76 -2.67 8.66 15.24
N SER A 77 -2.96 9.88 15.69
CA SER A 77 -1.95 10.75 16.29
C SER A 77 -1.58 10.22 17.67
N TYR A 78 -0.29 10.16 17.94
CA TYR A 78 0.21 9.68 19.22
C TYR A 78 1.53 10.36 19.57
N ASN A 79 1.55 11.10 20.69
CA ASN A 79 2.76 11.77 21.19
C ASN A 79 3.51 12.60 20.15
N GLY A 80 2.79 13.36 19.32
CA GLY A 80 3.38 14.18 18.26
C GLY A 80 3.75 13.45 17.00
N GLY A 81 3.64 12.12 16.99
CA GLY A 81 3.88 11.30 15.82
C GLY A 81 2.60 10.64 15.33
N THR A 82 2.75 9.60 14.55
CA THR A 82 1.63 8.87 13.96
C THR A 82 1.77 7.37 14.18
N LYS A 83 0.75 6.78 14.75
CA LYS A 83 0.61 5.34 14.85
C LYS A 83 -0.16 4.85 13.65
N VAL A 84 0.43 3.92 12.90
CA VAL A 84 -0.22 3.32 11.74
C VAL A 84 -0.50 1.85 11.99
N CYS A 85 -1.63 1.37 11.48
CA CYS A 85 -1.96 -0.04 11.50
C CYS A 85 -2.43 -0.43 10.10
N PHE A 86 -1.63 -1.21 9.39
CA PHE A 86 -1.92 -1.66 8.04
C PHE A 86 -2.27 -3.14 8.07
N LYS A 87 -3.40 -3.48 7.48
CA LYS A 87 -3.88 -4.86 7.39
C LYS A 87 -4.11 -5.24 5.94
N GLU A 88 -3.69 -6.43 5.57
CA GLU A 88 -3.84 -6.95 4.23
C GLU A 88 -4.40 -8.37 4.28
N LYS A 89 -5.42 -8.62 3.47
CA LYS A 89 -6.05 -9.93 3.32
C LYS A 89 -5.93 -10.35 1.87
N ILE A 90 -5.26 -11.46 1.62
CA ILE A 90 -5.05 -11.96 0.26
C ILE A 90 -5.72 -13.31 0.09
N HIS A 91 -6.51 -13.42 -0.98
CA HIS A 91 -7.17 -14.65 -1.39
C HIS A 91 -6.55 -15.15 -2.69
N ILE A 92 -5.90 -16.29 -2.62
CA ILE A 92 -5.21 -16.86 -3.77
C ILE A 92 -6.20 -17.67 -4.60
N LYS A 93 -6.13 -17.51 -5.92
CA LYS A 93 -6.89 -18.35 -6.83
C LYS A 93 -6.28 -19.75 -6.79
N ASN A 94 -7.03 -20.74 -6.36
CA ASN A 94 -6.55 -22.12 -6.10
C ASN A 94 -5.64 -22.72 -7.16
N PHE A 95 -5.90 -22.41 -8.41
CA PHE A 95 -5.13 -22.93 -9.53
C PHE A 95 -3.65 -22.50 -9.51
N PHE A 96 -3.35 -21.37 -8.84
CA PHE A 96 -2.00 -20.81 -8.84
C PHE A 96 -1.30 -20.92 -7.49
N LEU A 97 -1.84 -21.71 -6.58
CA LEU A 97 -1.31 -21.86 -5.23
C LEU A 97 0.19 -22.18 -5.21
N ARG A 98 0.62 -23.05 -6.10
CA ARG A 98 2.04 -23.44 -6.19
C ARG A 98 2.94 -22.33 -6.70
N LEU A 99 2.43 -21.46 -7.59
CA LEU A 99 3.20 -20.39 -8.20
C LEU A 99 3.39 -19.20 -7.27
N ILE A 100 2.46 -18.99 -6.36
CA ILE A 100 2.46 -17.81 -5.49
C ILE A 100 2.76 -18.13 -4.03
N ALA A 101 2.93 -19.41 -3.68
CA ALA A 101 3.40 -19.79 -2.35
C ALA A 101 4.63 -19.00 -1.90
N PRO A 102 5.67 -18.79 -2.76
CA PRO A 102 6.80 -17.93 -2.39
C PRO A 102 6.42 -16.49 -2.06
N LEU A 103 5.40 -15.94 -2.73
CA LEU A 103 4.88 -14.59 -2.45
C LEU A 103 4.31 -14.49 -1.05
N PHE A 104 3.62 -15.54 -0.59
CA PHE A 104 3.06 -15.60 0.76
C PHE A 104 4.13 -15.61 1.84
N TRP A 105 5.18 -16.37 1.61
CA TRP A 105 6.30 -16.47 2.56
C TRP A 105 7.00 -15.13 2.71
N ASN A 106 6.93 -14.27 1.67
CA ASN A 106 7.57 -12.96 1.66
C ASN A 106 6.61 -11.81 1.98
N LEU A 107 5.33 -12.08 2.24
CA LEU A 107 4.34 -11.02 2.47
C LEU A 107 4.72 -10.12 3.65
N LYS A 108 5.14 -10.72 4.75
CA LYS A 108 5.58 -9.98 5.94
C LYS A 108 6.78 -9.09 5.62
N ARG A 109 7.71 -9.60 4.82
CA ARG A 109 8.89 -8.85 4.39
C ARG A 109 8.50 -7.69 3.46
N ILE A 110 7.55 -7.92 2.56
CA ILE A 110 7.02 -6.88 1.67
C ILE A 110 6.38 -5.76 2.49
N GLN A 111 5.59 -6.11 3.49
CA GLN A 111 4.97 -5.15 4.39
C GLN A 111 6.02 -4.35 5.18
N GLN A 112 7.04 -5.02 5.68
CA GLN A 112 8.15 -4.35 6.39
C GLN A 112 8.91 -3.40 5.47
N ASN A 113 9.17 -3.81 4.24
CA ASN A 113 9.83 -2.97 3.24
C ASN A 113 8.99 -1.73 2.91
N TYR A 114 7.68 -1.89 2.83
CA TYR A 114 6.76 -0.77 2.62
C TYR A 114 6.87 0.25 3.76
N ILE A 115 6.81 -0.21 5.00
CA ILE A 115 6.92 0.67 6.17
C ILE A 115 8.28 1.38 6.19
N THR A 116 9.36 0.66 5.88
CA THR A 116 10.70 1.24 5.84
C THR A 116 10.80 2.33 4.78
N ALA A 117 10.31 2.06 3.57
CA ALA A 117 10.29 3.04 2.48
C ALA A 117 9.42 4.25 2.82
N LEU A 118 8.27 4.01 3.46
CA LEU A 118 7.39 5.08 3.92
C LEU A 118 8.08 5.99 4.93
N LYS A 119 8.78 5.42 5.90
CA LYS A 119 9.52 6.21 6.90
C LYS A 119 10.60 7.08 6.24
N VAL A 120 11.34 6.52 5.29
CA VAL A 120 12.37 7.27 4.56
C VAL A 120 11.74 8.47 3.85
N LYS A 121 10.64 8.25 3.14
CA LYS A 121 9.94 9.33 2.41
C LYS A 121 9.39 10.39 3.36
N VAL A 122 8.74 9.96 4.43
CA VAL A 122 8.16 10.87 5.43
C VAL A 122 9.24 11.74 6.05
N TYR A 123 10.35 11.13 6.49
CA TYR A 123 11.43 11.86 7.16
C TYR A 123 12.16 12.82 6.22
N ALA A 124 12.20 12.52 4.92
CA ALA A 124 12.76 13.41 3.92
C ALA A 124 11.90 14.67 3.69
N ASN A 125 10.59 14.60 4.01
CA ASN A 125 9.64 15.70 3.81
C ASN A 125 9.17 16.34 5.13
N LYS A 126 9.78 15.95 6.20
CA LYS A 126 9.43 16.42 7.54
C LYS A 126 9.88 17.85 7.83
#